data_3073c3f576565d1b3483deb925a10716
#
_entry.id   3073c3f576565d1b3483deb925a10716
#
_cell.length_a   1.000
_cell.length_b   1.000
_cell.length_c   1.000
_cell.angle_alpha   90.00
_cell.angle_beta   90.00
_cell.angle_gamma   90.00
#
_symmetry.space_group_name_H-M   'P 1'
#
loop_
_entity.id
_entity.type
_entity.pdbx_description
1 polymer ?
#
loop_
_entity_poly.entity_id
_entity_poly.type
_entity_poly.pdbx_seq_one_letter_code
_entity_poly.pdbx_strand_id
1 'polypeptide(L)'
;SGFLVHLDTVMARIHAHFNELVEESHDTHSEEDQLFTACQDAWRLSLQEDEFTETFGEYLSASDIKGIYSILVAFKDKQRNYRIGQKGEDTLNKLLPEILYVLINQHPNYIPHVLDRLLGVIEAITGRTTYLDLLLENPDVLKQLVRLCERSDWIAQEIKRFPLLLDELLTPLYLGQQNTDIHTSKQEYQLELREI
;
A
#
# COMPACT_ATOMS: atom_id res chain seq x y z
N SER A 1 -6.96 -38.36 41.59
CA SER A 1 -6.99 -38.82 40.19
C SER A 1 -7.73 -37.84 39.23
N GLY A 2 -8.77 -37.15 39.70
CA GLY A 2 -9.55 -36.27 38.84
C GLY A 2 -8.82 -34.98 38.37
N PHE A 3 -7.94 -34.44 39.19
CA PHE A 3 -7.22 -33.19 38.88
C PHE A 3 -6.22 -33.33 37.72
N LEU A 4 -5.50 -34.46 37.66
CA LEU A 4 -4.55 -34.71 36.57
C LEU A 4 -5.27 -34.88 35.20
N VAL A 5 -6.39 -35.59 35.19
CA VAL A 5 -7.22 -35.75 33.96
C VAL A 5 -7.78 -34.43 33.48
N HIS A 6 -8.16 -33.54 34.41
CA HIS A 6 -8.63 -32.20 34.06
C HIS A 6 -7.51 -31.32 33.48
N LEU A 7 -6.31 -31.40 34.06
CA LEU A 7 -5.11 -30.70 33.60
C LEU A 7 -4.71 -31.13 32.19
N ASP A 8 -4.69 -32.44 31.94
CA ASP A 8 -4.41 -32.99 30.58
C ASP A 8 -5.41 -32.54 29.54
N THR A 9 -6.71 -32.45 29.91
CA THR A 9 -7.76 -31.96 29.00
C THR A 9 -7.61 -30.48 28.69
N VAL A 10 -7.24 -29.68 29.69
CA VAL A 10 -6.99 -28.23 29.50
C VAL A 10 -5.74 -28.00 28.65
N MET A 11 -4.66 -28.75 28.90
CA MET A 11 -3.42 -28.67 28.11
C MET A 11 -3.64 -29.09 26.66
N ALA A 12 -4.42 -30.17 26.42
CA ALA A 12 -4.77 -30.61 25.08
C ALA A 12 -5.57 -29.53 24.30
N ARG A 13 -6.50 -28.83 24.99
CA ARG A 13 -7.25 -27.72 24.38
C ARG A 13 -6.36 -26.52 24.08
N ILE A 14 -5.44 -26.18 24.95
CA ILE A 14 -4.47 -25.09 24.73
C ILE A 14 -3.58 -25.42 23.53
N HIS A 15 -3.08 -26.67 23.45
CA HIS A 15 -2.26 -27.09 22.31
C HIS A 15 -3.04 -27.12 21.00
N ALA A 16 -4.32 -27.54 21.00
CA ALA A 16 -5.15 -27.51 19.81
C ALA A 16 -5.38 -26.08 19.31
N HIS A 17 -5.74 -25.14 20.19
CA HIS A 17 -5.90 -23.73 19.83
C HIS A 17 -4.58 -23.06 19.41
N PHE A 18 -3.47 -23.43 20.04
CA PHE A 18 -2.16 -22.91 19.65
C PHE A 18 -1.75 -23.38 18.26
N ASN A 19 -2.00 -24.66 17.93
CA ASN A 19 -1.71 -25.21 16.62
C ASN A 19 -2.63 -24.57 15.53
N GLU A 20 -3.91 -24.37 15.82
CA GLU A 20 -4.85 -23.68 14.94
C GLU A 20 -4.39 -22.25 14.63
N LEU A 21 -3.98 -21.48 15.65
CA LEU A 21 -3.42 -20.14 15.49
C LEU A 21 -2.08 -20.11 14.74
N VAL A 22 -1.24 -21.13 14.92
CA VAL A 22 0.05 -21.24 14.23
C VAL A 22 -0.17 -21.65 12.76
N GLU A 23 -1.13 -22.54 12.46
CA GLU A 23 -1.49 -22.92 11.10
C GLU A 23 -2.12 -21.73 10.35
N GLU A 24 -3.06 -20.98 10.95
CA GLU A 24 -3.62 -19.76 10.37
C GLU A 24 -2.53 -18.70 10.10
N SER A 25 -1.57 -18.54 11.01
CA SER A 25 -0.46 -17.59 10.80
C SER A 25 0.54 -18.05 9.72
N HIS A 26 0.72 -19.35 9.53
CA HIS A 26 1.56 -19.89 8.46
C HIS A 26 0.91 -19.76 7.09
N ASP A 27 -0.41 -19.98 6.99
CA ASP A 27 -1.15 -19.86 5.72
C ASP A 27 -1.24 -18.38 5.28
N THR A 28 -1.53 -17.46 6.19
CA THR A 28 -1.55 -16.03 5.87
C THR A 28 -0.18 -15.49 5.46
N HIS A 29 0.90 -15.87 6.12
CA HIS A 29 2.26 -15.49 5.67
C HIS A 29 2.61 -16.08 4.30
N SER A 30 2.18 -17.30 4.01
CA SER A 30 2.40 -17.94 2.71
C SER A 30 1.66 -17.21 1.58
N GLU A 31 0.43 -16.77 1.80
CA GLU A 31 -0.38 -16.03 0.81
C GLU A 31 0.15 -14.61 0.60
N GLU A 32 0.54 -13.92 1.67
CA GLU A 32 1.16 -12.58 1.59
C GLU A 32 2.49 -12.62 0.82
N ASP A 33 3.34 -13.60 1.07
CA ASP A 33 4.59 -13.80 0.36
C ASP A 33 4.36 -14.13 -1.13
N GLN A 34 3.33 -14.90 -1.47
CA GLN A 34 2.96 -15.21 -2.84
C GLN A 34 2.46 -13.97 -3.59
N LEU A 35 1.57 -13.18 -2.98
CA LEU A 35 1.09 -11.95 -3.58
C LEU A 35 2.22 -10.95 -3.81
N PHE A 36 3.12 -10.79 -2.85
CA PHE A 36 4.27 -9.89 -3.02
C PHE A 36 5.19 -10.33 -4.15
N THR A 37 5.46 -11.64 -4.24
CA THR A 37 6.24 -12.22 -5.35
C THR A 37 5.54 -11.97 -6.69
N ALA A 38 4.24 -12.17 -6.77
CA ALA A 38 3.44 -11.86 -7.96
C ALA A 38 3.56 -10.38 -8.37
N CYS A 39 3.52 -9.45 -7.41
CA CYS A 39 3.73 -8.02 -7.67
C CYS A 39 5.14 -7.72 -8.19
N GLN A 40 6.18 -8.38 -7.66
CA GLN A 40 7.55 -8.25 -8.15
C GLN A 40 7.70 -8.75 -9.58
N ASP A 41 7.16 -9.92 -9.89
CA ASP A 41 7.24 -10.53 -11.21
C ASP A 41 6.45 -9.72 -12.24
N ALA A 42 5.27 -9.26 -11.89
CA ALA A 42 4.45 -8.39 -12.75
C ALA A 42 5.19 -7.11 -13.17
N TRP A 43 5.93 -6.51 -12.24
CA TRP A 43 6.71 -5.31 -12.55
C TRP A 43 7.99 -5.63 -13.32
N ARG A 44 8.79 -6.60 -12.86
CA ARG A 44 10.12 -6.93 -13.42
C ARG A 44 10.04 -7.57 -14.79
N LEU A 45 9.16 -8.56 -14.97
CA LEU A 45 9.06 -9.37 -16.19
C LEU A 45 8.25 -8.69 -17.29
N SER A 46 7.53 -7.59 -16.97
CA SER A 46 6.63 -6.91 -17.92
C SER A 46 5.64 -7.89 -18.55
N LEU A 47 4.92 -8.63 -17.69
CA LEU A 47 3.96 -9.65 -18.08
C LEU A 47 3.02 -9.14 -19.19
N GLN A 48 2.62 -10.05 -20.08
CA GLN A 48 1.55 -9.75 -21.03
C GLN A 48 0.19 -9.71 -20.30
N GLU A 49 -0.84 -9.14 -20.93
CA GLU A 49 -2.16 -8.96 -20.30
C GLU A 49 -2.77 -10.29 -19.84
N ASP A 50 -2.58 -11.37 -20.62
CA ASP A 50 -3.09 -12.71 -20.28
C ASP A 50 -2.38 -13.28 -19.05
N GLU A 51 -1.05 -13.19 -19.01
CA GLU A 51 -0.23 -13.65 -17.89
C GLU A 51 -0.53 -12.83 -16.61
N PHE A 52 -0.72 -11.52 -16.76
CA PHE A 52 -1.11 -10.64 -15.66
C PHE A 52 -2.49 -11.01 -15.12
N THR A 53 -3.44 -11.33 -16.00
CA THR A 53 -4.78 -11.76 -15.64
C THR A 53 -4.77 -13.10 -14.90
N GLU A 54 -3.97 -14.06 -15.35
CA GLU A 54 -3.81 -15.35 -14.68
C GLU A 54 -3.20 -15.17 -13.28
N THR A 55 -2.16 -14.35 -13.18
CA THR A 55 -1.44 -14.11 -11.90
C THR A 55 -2.31 -13.45 -10.84
N PHE A 56 -3.14 -12.46 -11.23
CA PHE A 56 -3.93 -11.68 -10.26
C PHE A 56 -5.41 -12.07 -10.18
N GLY A 57 -5.84 -13.10 -10.94
CA GLY A 57 -7.25 -13.51 -11.01
C GLY A 57 -7.86 -13.98 -9.68
N GLU A 58 -7.06 -14.46 -8.74
CA GLU A 58 -7.50 -14.84 -7.40
C GLU A 58 -7.63 -13.66 -6.44
N TYR A 59 -6.94 -12.55 -6.70
CA TYR A 59 -6.86 -11.39 -5.81
C TYR A 59 -7.76 -10.23 -6.26
N LEU A 60 -8.04 -10.12 -7.54
CA LEU A 60 -8.66 -8.93 -8.14
C LEU A 60 -9.80 -9.27 -9.10
N SER A 61 -10.73 -8.32 -9.26
CA SER A 61 -11.76 -8.42 -10.30
C SER A 61 -11.16 -8.26 -11.69
N ALA A 62 -11.77 -8.88 -12.72
CA ALA A 62 -11.32 -8.74 -14.10
C ALA A 62 -11.28 -7.27 -14.59
N SER A 63 -12.18 -6.43 -14.07
CA SER A 63 -12.19 -4.99 -14.36
C SER A 63 -10.97 -4.28 -13.78
N ASP A 64 -10.61 -4.59 -12.52
CA ASP A 64 -9.46 -3.98 -11.85
C ASP A 64 -8.15 -4.44 -12.49
N ILE A 65 -8.02 -5.73 -12.82
CA ILE A 65 -6.86 -6.30 -13.50
C ILE A 65 -6.57 -5.53 -14.79
N LYS A 66 -7.57 -5.38 -15.64
CA LYS A 66 -7.43 -4.65 -16.91
C LYS A 66 -7.06 -3.19 -16.72
N GLY A 67 -7.67 -2.53 -15.74
CA GLY A 67 -7.37 -1.14 -15.40
C GLY A 67 -5.94 -0.98 -14.87
N ILE A 68 -5.52 -1.81 -13.92
CA ILE A 68 -4.17 -1.81 -13.35
C ILE A 68 -3.13 -2.06 -14.45
N TYR A 69 -3.33 -3.10 -15.27
CA TYR A 69 -2.42 -3.44 -16.35
C TYR A 69 -2.20 -2.27 -17.31
N SER A 70 -3.29 -1.66 -17.79
CA SER A 70 -3.23 -0.50 -18.69
C SER A 70 -2.45 0.68 -18.09
N ILE A 71 -2.66 0.96 -16.80
CA ILE A 71 -1.97 2.05 -16.08
C ILE A 71 -0.48 1.76 -15.94
N LEU A 72 -0.12 0.52 -15.57
CA LEU A 72 1.29 0.12 -15.42
C LEU A 72 2.05 0.18 -16.75
N VAL A 73 1.45 -0.27 -17.84
CA VAL A 73 2.05 -0.18 -19.18
C VAL A 73 2.28 1.28 -19.56
N ALA A 74 1.26 2.13 -19.39
CA ALA A 74 1.37 3.55 -19.68
C ALA A 74 2.45 4.24 -18.83
N PHE A 75 2.56 3.86 -17.54
CA PHE A 75 3.59 4.40 -16.67
C PHE A 75 5.00 3.96 -17.08
N LYS A 76 5.20 2.69 -17.43
CA LYS A 76 6.50 2.18 -17.96
C LYS A 76 6.93 2.91 -19.22
N ASP A 77 6.01 3.15 -20.15
CA ASP A 77 6.31 3.85 -21.38
C ASP A 77 6.70 5.31 -21.14
N LYS A 78 6.05 5.98 -20.22
CA LYS A 78 6.44 7.32 -19.78
C LYS A 78 7.82 7.33 -19.12
N GLN A 79 8.08 6.36 -18.24
CA GLN A 79 9.34 6.27 -17.49
C GLN A 79 10.56 6.21 -18.40
N ARG A 80 10.48 5.55 -19.57
CA ARG A 80 11.57 5.50 -20.57
C ARG A 80 12.01 6.88 -21.03
N ASN A 81 11.17 7.88 -20.90
CA ASN A 81 11.46 9.27 -21.31
C ASN A 81 11.99 10.12 -20.16
N TYR A 82 11.96 9.62 -18.91
CA TYR A 82 12.51 10.36 -17.77
C TYR A 82 14.02 10.16 -17.65
N ARG A 83 14.72 11.25 -17.38
CA ARG A 83 16.14 11.21 -17.03
C ARG A 83 16.29 10.92 -15.55
N ILE A 84 16.01 9.69 -15.15
CA ILE A 84 16.21 9.22 -13.78
C ILE A 84 17.63 8.66 -13.71
N GLY A 85 18.40 9.05 -12.68
CA GLY A 85 19.72 8.44 -12.44
C GLY A 85 19.55 6.96 -12.00
N GLN A 86 20.61 6.15 -12.20
CA GLN A 86 20.61 4.72 -11.89
C GLN A 86 20.04 4.41 -10.49
N LYS A 87 20.47 5.15 -9.46
CA LYS A 87 19.96 4.96 -8.10
C LYS A 87 18.44 5.16 -8.00
N GLY A 88 17.92 6.20 -8.65
CA GLY A 88 16.47 6.47 -8.67
C GLY A 88 15.68 5.38 -9.39
N GLU A 89 16.21 4.85 -10.47
CA GLU A 89 15.62 3.73 -11.21
C GLU A 89 15.61 2.44 -10.35
N ASP A 90 16.71 2.14 -9.69
CA ASP A 90 16.80 0.98 -8.79
C ASP A 90 15.81 1.08 -7.62
N THR A 91 15.69 2.28 -7.03
CA THR A 91 14.70 2.53 -5.95
C THR A 91 13.27 2.40 -6.46
N LEU A 92 12.96 2.96 -7.62
CA LEU A 92 11.64 2.89 -8.22
C LEU A 92 11.25 1.45 -8.56
N ASN A 93 12.18 0.65 -9.09
CA ASN A 93 11.95 -0.76 -9.40
C ASN A 93 11.66 -1.62 -8.16
N LYS A 94 12.10 -1.20 -6.98
CA LYS A 94 11.75 -1.82 -5.70
C LYS A 94 10.43 -1.30 -5.15
N LEU A 95 10.17 0.00 -5.33
CA LEU A 95 8.99 0.67 -4.78
C LEU A 95 7.69 0.27 -5.50
N LEU A 96 7.72 0.03 -6.81
CA LEU A 96 6.51 -0.28 -7.57
C LEU A 96 5.83 -1.59 -7.12
N PRO A 97 6.55 -2.71 -6.89
CA PRO A 97 5.97 -3.91 -6.28
C PRO A 97 5.33 -3.65 -4.91
N GLU A 98 5.98 -2.85 -4.05
CA GLU A 98 5.43 -2.46 -2.74
C GLU A 98 4.13 -1.67 -2.88
N ILE A 99 4.06 -0.75 -3.83
CA ILE A 99 2.85 0.01 -4.14
C ILE A 99 1.71 -0.94 -4.54
N LEU A 100 1.95 -1.86 -5.46
CA LEU A 100 0.95 -2.83 -5.91
C LEU A 100 0.47 -3.71 -4.75
N TYR A 101 1.41 -4.24 -3.96
CA TYR A 101 1.12 -5.05 -2.81
C TYR A 101 0.26 -4.32 -1.77
N VAL A 102 0.62 -3.09 -1.41
CA VAL A 102 -0.14 -2.27 -0.47
C VAL A 102 -1.54 -1.96 -0.99
N LEU A 103 -1.67 -1.63 -2.29
CA LEU A 103 -2.96 -1.37 -2.92
C LEU A 103 -3.87 -2.59 -2.90
N ILE A 104 -3.37 -3.76 -3.26
CA ILE A 104 -4.18 -4.98 -3.29
C ILE A 104 -4.61 -5.37 -1.88
N ASN A 105 -3.70 -5.31 -0.89
CA ASN A 105 -4.01 -5.63 0.50
C ASN A 105 -4.96 -4.64 1.19
N GLN A 106 -4.90 -3.36 0.85
CA GLN A 106 -5.81 -2.37 1.43
C GLN A 106 -7.22 -2.40 0.82
N HIS A 107 -7.39 -3.09 -0.33
CA HIS A 107 -8.66 -3.19 -1.07
C HIS A 107 -9.42 -1.85 -1.16
N PRO A 108 -8.77 -0.77 -1.64
CA PRO A 108 -9.48 0.50 -1.80
C PRO A 108 -10.59 0.38 -2.83
N ASN A 109 -11.62 1.22 -2.68
CA ASN A 109 -12.63 1.33 -3.71
C ASN A 109 -11.98 1.86 -5.00
N TYR A 110 -12.24 1.18 -6.13
CA TYR A 110 -11.69 1.58 -7.44
C TYR A 110 -10.15 1.59 -7.50
N ILE A 111 -9.52 0.42 -7.25
CA ILE A 111 -8.05 0.24 -7.25
C ILE A 111 -7.35 0.92 -8.44
N PRO A 112 -7.78 0.77 -9.70
CA PRO A 112 -7.12 1.43 -10.84
C PRO A 112 -7.06 2.95 -10.69
N HIS A 113 -8.10 3.56 -10.16
CA HIS A 113 -8.16 5.01 -9.98
C HIS A 113 -7.21 5.52 -8.89
N VAL A 114 -7.11 4.76 -7.80
CA VAL A 114 -6.14 5.06 -6.72
C VAL A 114 -4.71 4.88 -7.22
N LEU A 115 -4.46 3.82 -8.00
CA LEU A 115 -3.16 3.57 -8.61
C LEU A 115 -2.74 4.71 -9.55
N ASP A 116 -3.63 5.17 -10.42
CA ASP A 116 -3.32 6.28 -11.35
C ASP A 116 -2.93 7.57 -10.60
N ARG A 117 -3.68 7.92 -9.54
CA ARG A 117 -3.35 9.06 -8.68
C ARG A 117 -2.00 8.89 -8.01
N LEU A 118 -1.74 7.71 -7.44
CA LEU A 118 -0.52 7.39 -6.74
C LEU A 118 0.69 7.43 -7.67
N LEU A 119 0.59 6.81 -8.86
CA LEU A 119 1.65 6.87 -9.87
C LEU A 119 1.89 8.28 -10.37
N GLY A 120 0.85 9.12 -10.43
CA GLY A 120 1.03 10.54 -10.70
C GLY A 120 1.85 11.27 -9.63
N VAL A 121 1.72 10.91 -8.34
CA VAL A 121 2.58 11.43 -7.27
C VAL A 121 4.01 10.90 -7.44
N ILE A 122 4.18 9.60 -7.69
CA ILE A 122 5.50 8.99 -7.94
C ILE A 122 6.19 9.68 -9.12
N GLU A 123 5.47 9.92 -10.23
CA GLU A 123 5.97 10.65 -11.39
C GLU A 123 6.52 12.04 -11.01
N ALA A 124 5.82 12.77 -10.16
CA ALA A 124 6.24 14.10 -9.71
C ALA A 124 7.51 14.09 -8.84
N ILE A 125 7.83 12.97 -8.20
CA ILE A 125 9.00 12.83 -7.32
C ILE A 125 10.13 12.00 -7.93
N THR A 126 10.00 11.45 -9.13
CA THR A 126 11.03 10.61 -9.76
C THR A 126 12.39 11.30 -9.89
N GLY A 127 12.41 12.62 -10.09
CA GLY A 127 13.63 13.41 -10.11
C GLY A 127 14.28 13.64 -8.73
N ARG A 128 13.67 13.20 -7.65
CA ARG A 128 14.09 13.42 -6.26
C ARG A 128 14.18 12.09 -5.52
N THR A 129 15.29 11.40 -5.69
CA THR A 129 15.52 10.04 -5.15
C THR A 129 15.23 9.93 -3.65
N THR A 130 15.48 11.00 -2.88
CA THR A 130 15.22 11.04 -1.43
C THR A 130 13.76 10.74 -1.10
N TYR A 131 12.79 11.20 -1.90
CA TYR A 131 11.39 10.90 -1.66
C TYR A 131 11.01 9.47 -2.06
N LEU A 132 11.64 8.93 -3.10
CA LEU A 132 11.47 7.51 -3.43
C LEU A 132 12.04 6.60 -2.33
N ASP A 133 13.25 6.92 -1.82
CA ASP A 133 13.86 6.23 -0.70
C ASP A 133 12.98 6.32 0.56
N LEU A 134 12.42 7.50 0.85
CA LEU A 134 11.51 7.74 1.97
C LEU A 134 10.29 6.79 1.92
N LEU A 135 9.63 6.68 0.78
CA LEU A 135 8.46 5.80 0.62
C LEU A 135 8.83 4.32 0.71
N LEU A 136 10.00 3.95 0.18
CA LEU A 136 10.48 2.56 0.20
C LEU A 136 10.88 2.12 1.62
N GLU A 137 11.54 3.00 2.37
CA GLU A 137 12.03 2.71 3.72
C GLU A 137 10.96 2.81 4.80
N ASN A 138 9.80 3.46 4.50
CA ASN A 138 8.73 3.70 5.45
C ASN A 138 7.39 3.16 4.94
N PRO A 139 7.10 1.86 5.10
CA PRO A 139 5.86 1.23 4.63
C PRO A 139 4.59 1.90 5.16
N ASP A 140 4.62 2.44 6.38
CA ASP A 140 3.47 3.12 6.99
C ASP A 140 3.18 4.47 6.30
N VAL A 141 4.21 5.18 5.85
CA VAL A 141 4.06 6.39 5.03
C VAL A 141 3.45 6.04 3.68
N LEU A 142 3.90 4.96 3.05
CA LEU A 142 3.31 4.47 1.80
C LEU A 142 1.84 4.11 1.97
N LYS A 143 1.48 3.35 3.03
CA LYS A 143 0.09 3.01 3.35
C LYS A 143 -0.77 4.27 3.56
N GLN A 144 -0.23 5.26 4.25
CA GLN A 144 -0.92 6.53 4.47
C GLN A 144 -1.12 7.32 3.18
N LEU A 145 -0.10 7.35 2.31
CA LEU A 145 -0.21 7.97 0.99
C LEU A 145 -1.30 7.32 0.13
N VAL A 146 -1.37 5.97 0.13
CA VAL A 146 -2.45 5.23 -0.55
C VAL A 146 -3.83 5.66 -0.04
N ARG A 147 -4.01 5.73 1.29
CA ARG A 147 -5.29 6.17 1.90
C ARG A 147 -5.65 7.61 1.53
N LEU A 148 -4.67 8.51 1.45
CA LEU A 148 -4.90 9.89 1.03
C LEU A 148 -5.31 9.97 -0.44
N CYS A 149 -4.63 9.22 -1.31
CA CYS A 149 -4.97 9.12 -2.73
C CYS A 149 -6.35 8.49 -2.97
N GLU A 150 -6.77 7.54 -2.14
CA GLU A 150 -8.12 6.98 -2.19
C GLU A 150 -9.18 8.03 -1.84
N ARG A 151 -8.99 8.75 -0.74
CA ARG A 151 -9.98 9.65 -0.17
C ARG A 151 -10.17 10.94 -0.93
N SER A 152 -9.13 11.45 -1.59
CA SER A 152 -9.15 12.78 -2.18
C SER A 152 -8.23 12.92 -3.39
N ASP A 153 -8.84 13.19 -4.53
CA ASP A 153 -8.10 13.60 -5.73
C ASP A 153 -7.37 14.93 -5.52
N TRP A 154 -7.99 15.85 -4.83
CA TRP A 154 -7.37 17.14 -4.52
C TRP A 154 -6.08 16.99 -3.71
N ILE A 155 -6.06 16.13 -2.68
CA ILE A 155 -4.85 15.86 -1.90
C ILE A 155 -3.75 15.27 -2.79
N ALA A 156 -4.07 14.30 -3.65
CA ALA A 156 -3.12 13.73 -4.58
C ALA A 156 -2.52 14.79 -5.52
N GLN A 157 -3.35 15.71 -6.04
CA GLN A 157 -2.89 16.82 -6.88
C GLN A 157 -2.00 17.81 -6.11
N GLU A 158 -2.32 18.14 -4.85
CA GLU A 158 -1.49 19.02 -4.03
C GLU A 158 -0.13 18.38 -3.70
N ILE A 159 -0.07 17.08 -3.40
CA ILE A 159 1.20 16.37 -3.18
C ILE A 159 2.04 16.35 -4.48
N LYS A 160 1.42 16.15 -5.64
CA LYS A 160 2.10 16.23 -6.94
C LYS A 160 2.72 17.61 -7.16
N ARG A 161 1.99 18.66 -6.78
CA ARG A 161 2.42 20.05 -6.92
C ARG A 161 3.49 20.45 -5.90
N PHE A 162 3.34 19.95 -4.68
CA PHE A 162 4.20 20.24 -3.54
C PHE A 162 4.68 18.96 -2.85
N PRO A 163 5.69 18.24 -3.41
CA PRO A 163 6.19 16.99 -2.84
C PRO A 163 6.71 17.11 -1.40
N LEU A 164 7.00 18.31 -0.92
CA LEU A 164 7.38 18.58 0.46
C LEU A 164 6.30 18.11 1.47
N LEU A 165 5.04 18.04 1.04
CA LEU A 165 3.95 17.51 1.87
C LEU A 165 4.14 16.04 2.26
N LEU A 166 5.00 15.28 1.57
CA LEU A 166 5.37 13.92 1.98
C LEU A 166 6.14 13.90 3.31
N ASP A 167 6.88 14.96 3.63
CA ASP A 167 7.60 15.06 4.91
C ASP A 167 6.62 15.14 6.10
N GLU A 168 5.44 15.73 5.90
CA GLU A 168 4.39 15.80 6.92
C GLU A 168 3.85 14.40 7.28
N LEU A 169 3.88 13.46 6.34
CA LEU A 169 3.42 12.08 6.58
C LEU A 169 4.36 11.30 7.51
N LEU A 170 5.60 11.77 7.71
CA LEU A 170 6.54 11.21 8.70
C LEU A 170 6.22 11.66 10.13
N THR A 171 5.37 12.67 10.31
CA THR A 171 5.07 13.20 11.63
C THR A 171 4.23 12.21 12.42
N PRO A 172 4.60 11.87 13.69
CA PRO A 172 3.89 10.85 14.49
C PRO A 172 2.39 11.10 14.67
N LEU A 173 1.93 12.36 14.55
CA LEU A 173 0.51 12.72 14.59
C LEU A 173 -0.33 12.02 13.52
N TYR A 174 0.24 11.74 12.36
CA TYR A 174 -0.44 11.05 11.26
C TYR A 174 -0.22 9.52 11.27
N LEU A 175 0.85 9.05 11.89
CA LEU A 175 1.16 7.62 12.01
C LEU A 175 0.40 6.95 13.17
N GLY A 176 -0.07 7.71 14.17
CA GLY A 176 -0.71 7.21 15.39
C GLY A 176 -2.25 7.25 15.42
N GLN A 177 -2.92 7.86 14.46
CA GLN A 177 -4.39 7.95 14.44
C GLN A 177 -5.03 6.82 13.62
N GLN A 178 -4.94 5.61 14.09
CA GLN A 178 -5.99 4.64 13.89
C GLN A 178 -7.16 5.02 14.83
N ASN A 179 -8.26 5.52 14.25
CA ASN A 179 -9.53 5.80 14.92
C ASN A 179 -9.54 6.91 15.99
N THR A 180 -9.58 8.18 15.60
CA THR A 180 -10.40 9.16 16.32
C THR A 180 -10.78 10.31 15.39
N ASP A 181 -12.04 10.43 15.13
CA ASP A 181 -12.87 11.54 14.68
C ASP A 181 -12.24 12.77 13.97
N ILE A 182 -12.34 12.74 12.65
CA ILE A 182 -12.20 13.92 11.76
C ILE A 182 -13.25 15.02 12.10
N HIS A 183 -14.21 14.74 12.96
CA HIS A 183 -15.23 15.70 13.38
C HIS A 183 -14.72 16.79 14.31
N THR A 184 -13.65 16.58 15.07
CA THR A 184 -13.15 17.53 16.05
C THR A 184 -12.35 18.67 15.41
N SER A 185 -11.52 18.37 14.41
CA SER A 185 -10.70 19.38 13.72
C SER A 185 -11.50 20.47 13.00
N LYS A 186 -12.67 20.10 12.44
CA LYS A 186 -13.50 21.07 11.71
C LYS A 186 -14.19 22.09 12.62
N GLN A 187 -14.43 21.72 13.87
CA GLN A 187 -15.00 22.63 14.87
C GLN A 187 -13.96 23.56 15.49
N GLU A 188 -12.73 23.10 15.69
CA GLU A 188 -11.64 23.94 16.20
C GLU A 188 -11.23 25.03 15.20
N TYR A 189 -11.07 24.69 13.91
CA TYR A 189 -10.79 25.69 12.86
C TYR A 189 -11.93 26.73 12.69
N GLN A 190 -13.18 26.36 12.94
CA GLN A 190 -14.30 27.31 12.87
C GLN A 190 -14.39 28.24 14.10
N LEU A 191 -13.80 27.86 15.21
CA LEU A 191 -13.74 28.70 16.41
C LEU A 191 -12.61 29.75 16.30
N GLU A 192 -11.45 29.37 15.78
CA GLU A 192 -10.33 30.30 15.54
C GLU A 192 -10.64 31.39 14.50
N LEU A 193 -11.46 31.09 13.49
CA LEU A 193 -11.89 32.06 12.47
C LEU A 193 -12.98 33.06 12.99
N ARG A 194 -13.51 32.86 14.20
CA ARG A 194 -14.51 33.77 14.78
C ARG A 194 -13.93 34.81 15.74
N GLU A 195 -12.65 34.70 16.08
CA GLU A 195 -11.96 35.62 16.97
C GLU A 195 -11.04 36.63 16.25
N ILE A 196 -11.11 36.73 14.93
CA ILE A 196 -10.50 37.78 14.10
C ILE A 196 -11.63 38.60 13.49
#